data_b4104b123420ba95409e51afb817d86d
#
_entry.id   b4104b123420ba95409e51afb817d86d
#
_cell.length_a   1.000
_cell.length_b   1.000
_cell.length_c   1.000
_cell.angle_alpha   90.00
_cell.angle_beta   90.00
_cell.angle_gamma   90.00
#
_symmetry.space_group_name_H-M   'P 1'
#
loop_
_entity.id
_entity.type
_entity.pdbx_description
1 polymer ?
#
loop_
_entity_poly.entity_id
_entity_poly.type
_entity_poly.pdbx_seq_one_letter_code
_entity_poly.pdbx_strand_id
1 'polypeptide(L)'
;MNRAYHNVYVFRFSQYGGLGTLDLIGKKIRPNDSFYESLESSASAWSLISQIPTVVTYMTTGKSKWYNTGYGSIDFVHYSKTDEKPRTIDRSSMGRVPLADKLQTYRDLQKTKRSLDLLREQYDKDHGCRDGNIQYYPCEDDDTWDFLDKQEDVL
;
A
#
# COMPACT_ATOMS: atom_id res chain seq x y z
N MET A 1 18.94 -20.52 -11.21
CA MET A 1 17.86 -19.98 -10.34
C MET A 1 18.47 -19.19 -9.20
N ASN A 2 17.93 -18.03 -8.92
CA ASN A 2 18.31 -17.23 -7.75
C ASN A 2 17.32 -17.48 -6.60
N ARG A 3 17.86 -17.78 -5.43
CA ARG A 3 17.05 -17.96 -4.23
C ARG A 3 16.53 -16.61 -3.74
N ALA A 4 15.22 -16.45 -3.71
CA ALA A 4 14.56 -15.25 -3.19
C ALA A 4 14.28 -15.35 -1.70
N TYR A 5 13.80 -16.51 -1.25
CA TYR A 5 13.49 -16.81 0.14
C TYR A 5 13.62 -18.33 0.36
N HIS A 6 13.49 -18.79 1.61
CA HIS A 6 13.54 -20.23 1.91
C HIS A 6 12.56 -21.03 1.04
N ASN A 7 13.07 -21.96 0.24
CA ASN A 7 12.30 -22.76 -0.73
C ASN A 7 11.58 -21.96 -1.84
N VAL A 8 11.92 -20.68 -2.03
CA VAL A 8 11.39 -19.87 -3.12
C VAL A 8 12.55 -19.41 -4.03
N TYR A 9 12.43 -19.73 -5.30
CA TYR A 9 13.46 -19.47 -6.29
C TYR A 9 12.90 -18.70 -7.48
N VAL A 10 13.67 -17.77 -8.02
CA VAL A 10 13.35 -17.01 -9.23
C VAL A 10 14.28 -17.42 -10.36
N PHE A 11 13.72 -17.70 -11.52
CA PHE A 11 14.53 -17.98 -12.71
C PHE A 11 15.30 -16.75 -13.15
N ARG A 12 16.59 -16.92 -13.39
CA ARG A 12 17.50 -15.82 -13.76
C ARG A 12 17.11 -15.10 -15.05
N PHE A 13 16.45 -15.78 -15.98
CA PHE A 13 16.00 -15.25 -17.26
C PHE A 13 14.47 -15.06 -17.32
N SER A 14 13.82 -15.01 -16.18
CA SER A 14 12.39 -14.78 -16.13
C SER A 14 12.07 -13.37 -16.62
N GLN A 15 11.11 -13.28 -17.54
CA GLN A 15 10.52 -12.00 -17.96
C GLN A 15 9.77 -11.29 -16.83
N TYR A 16 9.62 -11.93 -15.69
CA TYR A 16 8.99 -11.39 -14.48
C TYR A 16 9.96 -10.66 -13.54
N GLY A 17 11.15 -10.33 -14.01
CA GLY A 17 12.05 -9.44 -13.27
C GLY A 17 11.46 -8.04 -13.18
N GLY A 18 11.30 -7.50 -11.98
CA GLY A 18 10.76 -6.17 -11.74
C GLY A 18 9.74 -6.12 -10.61
N LEU A 19 8.85 -5.13 -10.64
CA LEU A 19 7.87 -4.85 -9.56
C LEU A 19 6.92 -6.03 -9.28
N GLY A 20 6.58 -6.82 -10.29
CA GLY A 20 5.73 -8.00 -10.13
C GLY A 20 6.40 -9.19 -9.44
N THR A 21 7.73 -9.20 -9.33
CA THR A 21 8.48 -10.31 -8.73
C THR A 21 8.15 -10.50 -7.26
N LEU A 22 8.07 -9.41 -6.49
CA LEU A 22 7.73 -9.46 -5.07
C LEU A 22 6.30 -9.95 -4.83
N ASP A 23 5.36 -9.61 -5.70
CA ASP A 23 3.99 -10.12 -5.65
C ASP A 23 3.96 -11.65 -5.82
N LEU A 24 4.71 -12.18 -6.77
CA LEU A 24 4.83 -13.63 -7.00
C LEU A 24 5.51 -14.33 -5.83
N ILE A 25 6.57 -13.75 -5.28
CA ILE A 25 7.26 -14.26 -4.10
C ILE A 25 6.29 -14.31 -2.91
N GLY A 26 5.52 -13.24 -2.69
CA GLY A 26 4.52 -13.17 -1.64
C GLY A 26 3.46 -14.26 -1.77
N LYS A 27 2.95 -14.50 -2.97
CA LYS A 27 2.00 -15.59 -3.25
C LYS A 27 2.59 -16.99 -2.96
N LYS A 28 3.87 -17.18 -3.22
CA LYS A 28 4.56 -18.45 -2.93
C LYS A 28 4.83 -18.64 -1.43
N ILE A 29 5.15 -17.56 -0.74
CA ILE A 29 5.37 -17.61 0.72
C ILE A 29 4.05 -17.84 1.46
N ARG A 30 2.96 -17.22 0.99
CA ARG A 30 1.63 -17.28 1.61
C ARG A 30 0.54 -17.72 0.63
N PRO A 31 0.56 -18.99 0.18
CA PRO A 31 -0.38 -19.45 -0.84
C PRO A 31 -1.83 -19.53 -0.36
N ASN A 32 -2.06 -19.62 0.95
CA ASN A 32 -3.39 -19.80 1.55
C ASN A 32 -4.00 -18.50 2.08
N ASP A 33 -3.23 -17.40 2.11
CA ASP A 33 -3.68 -16.11 2.60
C ASP A 33 -4.13 -15.22 1.44
N SER A 34 -5.21 -14.48 1.65
CA SER A 34 -5.59 -13.40 0.75
C SER A 34 -4.87 -12.12 1.16
N PHE A 35 -4.31 -11.41 0.20
CA PHE A 35 -3.66 -10.13 0.46
C PHE A 35 -3.73 -9.21 -0.77
N TYR A 36 -3.59 -7.93 -0.52
CA TYR A 36 -3.55 -6.88 -1.54
C TYR A 36 -2.49 -5.84 -1.18
N GLU A 37 -1.93 -5.19 -2.20
CA GLU A 37 -0.95 -4.11 -2.00
C GLU A 37 -1.66 -2.87 -1.47
N SER A 38 -1.15 -2.33 -0.36
CA SER A 38 -1.71 -1.17 0.32
C SER A 38 -0.64 -0.40 1.11
N LEU A 39 -1.07 0.54 1.93
CA LEU A 39 -0.21 1.36 2.79
C LEU A 39 0.77 2.21 1.97
N GLU A 40 2.03 2.32 2.38
CA GLU A 40 3.02 3.17 1.71
C GLU A 40 3.27 2.76 0.26
N SER A 41 3.23 1.47 -0.03
CA SER A 41 3.43 0.94 -1.39
C SER A 41 2.33 1.42 -2.35
N SER A 42 1.07 1.32 -1.96
CA SER A 42 -0.04 1.83 -2.76
C SER A 42 -0.11 3.36 -2.77
N ALA A 43 0.22 4.01 -1.65
CA ALA A 43 0.30 5.47 -1.59
C ALA A 43 1.32 6.02 -2.58
N SER A 44 2.46 5.37 -2.72
CA SER A 44 3.46 5.70 -3.75
C SER A 44 2.93 5.47 -5.17
N ALA A 45 2.23 4.35 -5.40
CA ALA A 45 1.65 4.03 -6.70
C ALA A 45 0.60 5.06 -7.15
N TRP A 46 -0.15 5.64 -6.21
CA TRP A 46 -1.12 6.70 -6.45
C TRP A 46 -0.54 8.11 -6.39
N SER A 47 0.78 8.24 -6.21
CA SER A 47 1.46 9.53 -6.02
C SER A 47 0.95 10.34 -4.82
N LEU A 48 0.44 9.66 -3.80
CA LEU A 48 -0.01 10.28 -2.55
C LEU A 48 1.15 10.62 -1.62
N ILE A 49 2.28 9.97 -1.82
CA ILE A 49 3.55 10.30 -1.18
C ILE A 49 4.63 10.42 -2.26
N SER A 50 5.61 11.30 -2.05
CA SER A 50 6.70 11.53 -3.00
C SER A 50 7.84 10.52 -2.88
N GLN A 51 7.88 9.76 -1.80
CA GLN A 51 8.92 8.76 -1.54
C GLN A 51 8.59 7.45 -2.22
N ILE A 52 9.61 6.80 -2.78
CA ILE A 52 9.50 5.43 -3.29
C ILE A 52 9.87 4.49 -2.15
N PRO A 53 8.93 3.67 -1.64
CA PRO A 53 9.23 2.73 -0.57
C PRO A 53 10.22 1.66 -1.01
N THR A 54 11.15 1.33 -0.14
CA THR A 54 12.08 0.20 -0.35
C THR A 54 11.46 -1.14 0.01
N VAL A 55 10.29 -1.11 0.58
CA VAL A 55 9.53 -2.26 1.09
C VAL A 55 8.17 -2.28 0.44
N VAL A 56 7.76 -3.42 -0.09
CA VAL A 56 6.38 -3.61 -0.55
C VAL A 56 5.49 -3.98 0.63
N THR A 57 4.40 -3.28 0.80
CA THR A 57 3.46 -3.46 1.91
C THR A 57 2.16 -4.08 1.43
N TYR A 58 1.72 -5.13 2.12
CA TYR A 58 0.48 -5.83 1.83
C TYR A 58 -0.41 -5.89 3.07
N MET A 59 -1.70 -5.69 2.87
CA MET A 59 -2.71 -6.01 3.88
C MET A 59 -3.16 -7.45 3.67
N THR A 60 -3.10 -8.26 4.71
CA THR A 60 -3.38 -9.71 4.64
C THR A 60 -4.38 -10.16 5.69
N THR A 61 -5.15 -11.20 5.37
CA THR A 61 -6.00 -11.89 6.35
C THR A 61 -5.19 -12.81 7.27
N GLY A 62 -3.96 -13.12 6.90
CA GLY A 62 -3.02 -13.89 7.71
C GLY A 62 -2.28 -13.05 8.75
N LYS A 63 -1.29 -13.64 9.39
CA LYS A 63 -0.50 -12.96 10.43
C LYS A 63 0.41 -11.90 9.85
N SER A 64 0.59 -10.80 10.60
CA SER A 64 1.61 -9.80 10.30
C SER A 64 3.01 -10.40 10.38
N LYS A 65 3.81 -10.19 9.35
CA LYS A 65 5.21 -10.63 9.33
C LYS A 65 6.02 -9.88 8.28
N TRP A 66 7.27 -9.62 8.61
CA TRP A 66 8.28 -9.06 7.72
C TRP A 66 9.10 -10.16 7.06
N TYR A 67 9.34 -10.06 5.76
CA TYR A 67 10.21 -10.96 5.01
C TYR A 67 11.28 -10.18 4.26
N ASN A 68 12.54 -10.56 4.43
CA ASN A 68 13.64 -10.10 3.60
C ASN A 68 13.88 -11.13 2.49
N THR A 69 13.77 -10.70 1.24
CA THR A 69 14.02 -11.53 0.08
C THR A 69 15.25 -11.02 -0.68
N GLY A 70 15.82 -11.85 -1.56
CA GLY A 70 16.90 -11.41 -2.43
C GLY A 70 16.49 -10.34 -3.47
N TYR A 71 15.20 -10.03 -3.58
CA TYR A 71 14.62 -9.06 -4.54
C TYR A 71 14.00 -7.84 -3.87
N GLY A 72 14.04 -7.76 -2.57
CA GLY A 72 13.48 -6.69 -1.75
C GLY A 72 12.77 -7.22 -0.52
N SER A 73 12.27 -6.33 0.31
CA SER A 73 11.57 -6.67 1.54
C SER A 73 10.05 -6.60 1.35
N ILE A 74 9.35 -7.49 2.04
CA ILE A 74 7.89 -7.57 2.05
C ILE A 74 7.42 -7.42 3.49
N ASP A 75 6.47 -6.53 3.71
CA ASP A 75 5.81 -6.34 5.00
C ASP A 75 4.34 -6.72 4.87
N PHE A 76 3.94 -7.83 5.50
CA PHE A 76 2.54 -8.23 5.62
C PHE A 76 1.96 -7.66 6.90
N VAL A 77 0.86 -6.93 6.78
CA VAL A 77 0.12 -6.34 7.89
C VAL A 77 -1.26 -6.98 7.97
N HIS A 78 -1.58 -7.55 9.13
CA HIS A 78 -2.86 -8.20 9.34
C HIS A 78 -4.01 -7.19 9.36
N TYR A 79 -5.12 -7.54 8.70
CA TYR A 79 -6.40 -6.87 8.88
C TYR A 79 -7.50 -7.88 9.21
N SER A 80 -8.43 -7.46 10.05
CA SER A 80 -9.60 -8.28 10.36
C SER A 80 -10.55 -8.30 9.17
N LYS A 81 -10.99 -9.50 8.80
CA LYS A 81 -12.01 -9.67 7.78
C LYS A 81 -13.33 -9.10 8.33
N THR A 82 -13.69 -7.93 7.88
CA THR A 82 -14.99 -7.31 8.16
C THR A 82 -15.98 -7.65 7.06
N ASP A 83 -17.25 -7.35 7.27
CA ASP A 83 -18.29 -7.58 6.27
C ASP A 83 -18.10 -6.76 4.99
N GLU A 84 -17.31 -5.70 5.07
CA GLU A 84 -16.96 -4.88 3.93
C GLU A 84 -15.71 -5.44 3.21
N LYS A 85 -15.89 -5.76 1.94
CA LYS A 85 -14.79 -6.16 1.07
C LYS A 85 -13.86 -4.97 0.81
N PRO A 86 -12.53 -5.13 0.91
CA PRO A 86 -11.60 -4.07 0.57
C PRO A 86 -11.78 -3.55 -0.85
N ARG A 87 -11.69 -2.24 -1.02
CA ARG A 87 -11.76 -1.60 -2.35
C ARG A 87 -10.43 -1.73 -3.05
N THR A 88 -10.36 -2.61 -4.03
CA THR A 88 -9.13 -2.90 -4.75
C THR A 88 -9.34 -2.85 -6.25
N ILE A 89 -8.25 -2.57 -6.97
CA ILE A 89 -8.19 -2.62 -8.41
C ILE A 89 -7.57 -3.96 -8.81
N ASP A 90 -8.26 -4.71 -9.66
CA ASP A 90 -7.78 -5.97 -10.19
C ASP A 90 -6.59 -5.74 -11.14
N ARG A 91 -5.50 -6.43 -10.87
CA ARG A 91 -4.29 -6.44 -11.71
C ARG A 91 -3.91 -7.85 -12.16
N SER A 92 -4.84 -8.78 -12.14
CA SER A 92 -4.60 -10.18 -12.52
C SER A 92 -4.11 -10.34 -13.94
N SER A 93 -4.54 -9.48 -14.87
CA SER A 93 -4.05 -9.45 -16.26
C SER A 93 -2.55 -9.15 -16.37
N MET A 94 -1.98 -8.47 -15.39
CA MET A 94 -0.54 -8.20 -15.29
C MET A 94 0.20 -9.20 -14.40
N GLY A 95 -0.47 -10.26 -13.93
CA GLY A 95 0.10 -11.23 -12.98
C GLY A 95 0.38 -10.66 -11.59
N ARG A 96 -0.21 -9.52 -11.24
CA ARG A 96 0.01 -8.83 -9.98
C ARG A 96 -1.14 -9.02 -9.00
N VAL A 97 -0.86 -8.84 -7.71
CA VAL A 97 -1.89 -8.82 -6.67
C VAL A 97 -2.77 -7.57 -6.81
N PRO A 98 -4.02 -7.60 -6.31
CA PRO A 98 -4.86 -6.42 -6.31
C PRO A 98 -4.19 -5.23 -5.63
N LEU A 99 -4.47 -4.02 -6.10
CA LEU A 99 -3.99 -2.76 -5.54
C LEU A 99 -5.14 -2.05 -4.83
N ALA A 100 -4.95 -1.63 -3.58
CA ALA A 100 -5.90 -0.77 -2.89
C ALA A 100 -6.15 0.50 -3.72
N ASP A 101 -7.41 0.91 -3.86
CA ASP A 101 -7.72 2.22 -4.45
C ASP A 101 -7.30 3.36 -3.51
N LYS A 102 -7.41 4.60 -3.94
CA LYS A 102 -6.99 5.74 -3.11
C LYS A 102 -7.69 5.75 -1.75
N LEU A 103 -9.01 5.58 -1.73
CA LEU A 103 -9.79 5.60 -0.51
C LEU A 103 -9.40 4.46 0.45
N GLN A 104 -9.24 3.25 -0.09
CA GLN A 104 -8.80 2.10 0.70
C GLN A 104 -7.40 2.32 1.26
N THR A 105 -6.49 2.90 0.48
CA THR A 105 -5.13 3.25 0.92
C THR A 105 -5.17 4.20 2.13
N TYR A 106 -5.97 5.24 2.09
CA TYR A 106 -6.14 6.15 3.22
C TYR A 106 -6.72 5.46 4.45
N ARG A 107 -7.75 4.64 4.25
CA ARG A 107 -8.36 3.86 5.35
C ARG A 107 -7.35 2.94 6.02
N ASP A 108 -6.55 2.25 5.24
CA ASP A 108 -5.54 1.32 5.75
C ASP A 108 -4.42 2.04 6.49
N LEU A 109 -3.94 3.17 5.95
CA LEU A 109 -2.93 4.00 6.62
C LEU A 109 -3.45 4.57 7.94
N GLN A 110 -4.71 4.99 8.00
CA GLN A 110 -5.31 5.48 9.24
C GLN A 110 -5.47 4.36 10.28
N LYS A 111 -5.97 3.20 9.88
CA LYS A 111 -6.14 2.05 10.78
C LYS A 111 -4.81 1.60 11.39
N THR A 112 -3.75 1.65 10.61
CA THR A 112 -2.40 1.26 11.05
C THR A 112 -1.63 2.43 11.65
N LYS A 113 -2.15 3.65 11.59
CA LYS A 113 -1.51 4.90 12.04
C LYS A 113 -0.13 5.11 11.41
N ARG A 114 0.03 4.76 10.14
CA ARG A 114 1.29 4.84 9.41
C ARG A 114 1.28 6.02 8.44
N SER A 115 2.39 6.75 8.39
CA SER A 115 2.73 7.73 7.34
C SER A 115 1.70 8.82 7.05
N LEU A 116 0.85 9.17 8.01
CA LEU A 116 -0.17 10.22 7.86
C LEU A 116 0.45 11.62 7.65
N ASP A 117 1.61 11.86 8.26
CA ASP A 117 2.40 13.07 8.10
C ASP A 117 2.89 13.26 6.66
N LEU A 118 3.34 12.19 6.01
CA LEU A 118 3.77 12.22 4.60
C LEU A 118 2.62 12.54 3.64
N LEU A 119 1.43 12.05 3.92
CA LEU A 119 0.23 12.37 3.14
C LEU A 119 -0.11 13.86 3.26
N ARG A 120 -0.02 14.42 4.44
CA ARG A 120 -0.27 15.85 4.68
C ARG A 120 0.74 16.73 3.94
N GLU A 121 2.04 16.40 4.05
CA GLU A 121 3.08 17.13 3.32
C GLU A 121 2.84 17.16 1.81
N GLN A 122 2.42 16.05 1.24
CA GLN A 122 2.16 15.98 -0.21
C GLN A 122 0.94 16.81 -0.58
N TYR A 123 -0.12 16.76 0.22
CA TYR A 123 -1.31 17.58 0.01
C TYR A 123 -0.96 19.09 -0.01
N ASP A 124 -0.17 19.54 0.96
CA ASP A 124 0.27 20.94 1.07
C ASP A 124 1.10 21.38 -0.14
N LYS A 125 1.95 20.50 -0.67
CA LYS A 125 2.74 20.77 -1.88
C LYS A 125 1.88 20.89 -3.14
N ASP A 126 0.90 20.00 -3.29
CA ASP A 126 0.06 19.95 -4.48
C ASP A 126 -0.95 21.09 -4.55
N HIS A 127 -1.41 21.59 -3.40
CA HIS A 127 -2.42 22.64 -3.30
C HIS A 127 -1.85 24.03 -3.03
N GLY A 128 -0.52 24.19 -3.03
CA GLY A 128 0.15 25.48 -3.01
C GLY A 128 -0.05 26.31 -1.74
N CYS A 129 -0.29 25.67 -0.60
CA CYS A 129 -0.34 26.34 0.70
C CYS A 129 1.05 26.86 1.08
N ARG A 130 1.37 28.10 0.68
CA ARG A 130 2.68 28.72 0.93
C ARG A 130 2.76 29.56 2.19
N ASP A 131 1.65 29.87 2.82
CA ASP A 131 1.60 30.78 3.96
C ASP A 131 1.00 30.07 5.17
N GLY A 132 1.68 30.10 6.29
CA GLY A 132 1.43 29.37 7.52
C GLY A 132 0.07 29.59 8.23
N ASN A 133 -0.95 29.99 7.51
CA ASN A 133 -2.33 30.08 7.95
C ASN A 133 -3.16 29.07 7.17
N ILE A 134 -2.99 27.81 7.54
CA ILE A 134 -3.64 26.69 6.85
C ILE A 134 -5.06 26.57 7.36
N GLN A 135 -6.01 27.14 6.66
CA GLN A 135 -7.38 26.63 6.67
C GLN A 135 -7.46 25.55 5.60
N TYR A 136 -7.53 24.30 6.05
CA TYR A 136 -7.75 23.18 5.17
C TYR A 136 -9.15 23.25 4.57
N TYR A 137 -9.24 23.75 3.35
CA TYR A 137 -10.43 23.51 2.54
C TYR A 137 -10.06 22.42 1.53
N PRO A 138 -10.61 21.22 1.68
CA PRO A 138 -10.50 20.21 0.63
C PRO A 138 -11.09 20.81 -0.65
N CYS A 139 -10.46 20.56 -1.78
CA CYS A 139 -11.08 20.83 -3.07
C CYS A 139 -12.45 20.15 -3.06
N GLU A 140 -13.51 20.86 -3.45
CA GLU A 140 -14.90 20.38 -3.36
C GLU A 140 -15.16 19.03 -4.06
N ASP A 141 -14.20 18.57 -4.84
CA ASP A 141 -14.29 17.33 -5.63
C ASP A 141 -13.50 16.15 -5.03
N ASP A 142 -12.86 16.28 -3.88
CA ASP A 142 -12.06 15.20 -3.29
C ASP A 142 -12.66 14.71 -1.96
N ASP A 143 -13.69 13.85 -2.09
CA ASP A 143 -14.35 13.16 -0.97
C ASP A 143 -13.40 12.39 -0.05
N THR A 144 -12.16 12.16 -0.49
CA THR A 144 -11.16 11.38 0.22
C THR A 144 -10.61 12.13 1.44
N TRP A 145 -10.42 13.45 1.32
CA TRP A 145 -9.92 14.28 2.41
C TRP A 145 -10.97 14.55 3.47
N ASP A 146 -12.24 14.72 3.06
CA ASP A 146 -13.37 14.78 3.99
C ASP A 146 -13.45 13.58 4.92
N PHE A 147 -13.04 12.42 4.44
CA PHE A 147 -13.00 11.19 5.22
C PHE A 147 -11.91 11.24 6.31
N LEU A 148 -10.75 11.82 6.01
CA LEU A 148 -9.65 11.98 6.97
C LEU A 148 -10.01 12.96 8.09
N ASP A 149 -10.61 14.10 7.75
CA ASP A 149 -11.01 15.12 8.71
C ASP A 149 -12.09 14.63 9.67
N LYS A 150 -13.09 13.90 9.16
CA LYS A 150 -14.17 13.32 9.98
C LYS A 150 -13.70 12.26 10.96
N GLN A 151 -12.56 11.60 10.70
CA GLN A 151 -12.02 10.60 11.62
C GLN A 151 -11.09 11.18 12.69
N GLU A 152 -10.48 12.32 12.47
CA GLU A 152 -9.73 13.03 13.51
C GLU A 152 -10.65 13.55 14.63
N ASP A 153 -11.89 13.89 14.31
CA ASP A 153 -12.91 14.36 15.28
C ASP A 153 -13.52 13.25 16.14
N VAL A 154 -13.29 11.98 15.83
CA VAL A 154 -13.81 10.81 16.55
C VAL A 154 -12.83 10.25 17.59
N LEU A 155 -11.64 10.77 17.63
CA LEU A 155 -10.63 10.46 18.63
C LEU A 155 -10.69 11.47 19.77
#